data_bb145f1f8be306c8fd35903f6380bb59
#
_entry.id   bb145f1f8be306c8fd35903f6380bb59
#
_cell.length_a   1.000
_cell.length_b   1.000
_cell.length_c   1.000
_cell.angle_alpha   90.00
_cell.angle_beta   90.00
_cell.angle_gamma   90.00
#
_symmetry.space_group_name_H-M   'P 1'
#
loop_
_entity.id
_entity.type
_entity.pdbx_description
1 polymer ?
#
loop_
_entity_poly.entity_id
_entity_poly.type
_entity_poly.pdbx_seq_one_letter_code
_entity_poly.pdbx_strand_id
1 'polypeptide(L)' 'IVDLHVEVAGDISVFEGHEISHRLKDHLMDCIPTIADVLIHIEPARNSN' A
#
# COMPACT_ATOMS: atom_id res chain seq x y z
N ILE A 1 6.48 -12.94 5.87
CA ILE A 1 6.20 -11.52 5.64
C ILE A 1 5.96 -11.27 4.15
N VAL A 2 4.99 -10.44 3.85
CA VAL A 2 4.66 -10.07 2.48
C VAL A 2 5.12 -8.64 2.23
N ASP A 3 5.82 -8.44 1.12
CA ASP A 3 6.33 -7.12 0.73
C ASP A 3 5.62 -6.69 -0.55
N LEU A 4 4.90 -5.57 -0.49
CA LEU A 4 4.12 -5.06 -1.61
C LEU A 4 4.54 -3.64 -1.98
N HIS A 5 4.55 -3.39 -3.27
CA HIS A 5 4.76 -2.06 -3.82
C HIS A 5 3.45 -1.60 -4.47
N VAL A 6 2.94 -0.46 -4.02
CA VAL A 6 1.65 0.06 -4.48
C VAL A 6 1.85 1.43 -5.09
N GLU A 7 1.46 1.57 -6.35
CA GLU A 7 1.56 2.86 -7.05
C GLU A 7 0.27 3.66 -6.83
N VAL A 8 0.44 4.92 -6.52
CA VAL A 8 -0.67 5.86 -6.32
C VAL A 8 -0.41 7.14 -7.12
N ALA A 9 -1.44 7.94 -7.31
CA ALA A 9 -1.26 9.23 -7.98
C ALA A 9 -0.20 10.05 -7.26
N GLY A 10 0.78 10.56 -8.01
CA GLY A 10 1.93 11.24 -7.41
C GLY A 10 1.59 12.56 -6.74
N ASP A 11 0.39 13.10 -6.97
CA ASP A 11 -0.04 14.37 -6.40
C ASP A 11 -0.89 14.21 -5.13
N ILE A 12 -1.08 12.99 -4.64
CA ILE A 12 -1.75 12.83 -3.34
C ILE A 12 -0.84 13.25 -2.20
N SER A 13 -1.43 13.57 -1.07
CA SER A 13 -0.66 13.94 0.11
C SER A 13 0.02 12.72 0.73
N VAL A 14 1.07 12.97 1.51
CA VAL A 14 1.70 11.92 2.30
C VAL A 14 0.70 11.29 3.26
N PHE A 15 -0.20 12.11 3.83
CA PHE A 15 -1.24 11.61 4.72
C PHE A 15 -2.15 10.63 4.00
N GLU A 16 -2.59 10.96 2.79
CA GLU A 16 -3.45 10.07 2.01
C GLU A 16 -2.74 8.78 1.64
N GLY A 17 -1.47 8.87 1.25
CA GLY A 17 -0.68 7.68 0.94
C GLY A 17 -0.55 6.76 2.15
N HIS A 18 -0.32 7.34 3.32
CA HIS A 18 -0.21 6.60 4.58
C HIS A 18 -1.53 5.90 4.91
N GLU A 19 -2.66 6.59 4.74
CA GLU A 19 -3.99 6.01 4.97
C GLU A 19 -4.27 4.84 4.03
N ILE A 20 -3.88 4.98 2.76
CA ILE A 20 -4.03 3.90 1.79
C ILE A 20 -3.25 2.67 2.24
N SER A 21 -2.02 2.86 2.69
CA SER A 21 -1.19 1.73 3.13
C SER A 21 -1.82 1.00 4.33
N HIS A 22 -2.39 1.73 5.28
CA HIS A 22 -3.05 1.13 6.43
C HIS A 22 -4.29 0.34 6.03
N ARG A 23 -5.12 0.90 5.17
CA ARG A 23 -6.33 0.21 4.71
C ARG A 23 -6.00 -1.06 3.97
N LEU A 24 -4.99 -1.00 3.11
CA LEU A 24 -4.59 -2.17 2.34
C LEU A 24 -4.02 -3.26 3.25
N LYS A 25 -3.18 -2.89 4.19
CA LYS A 25 -2.60 -3.83 5.16
C LYS A 25 -3.70 -4.52 5.96
N ASP A 26 -4.63 -3.74 6.51
CA ASP A 26 -5.72 -4.28 7.31
C ASP A 26 -6.58 -5.24 6.49
N HIS A 27 -6.87 -4.87 5.25
CA HIS A 27 -7.67 -5.69 4.36
C HIS A 27 -6.99 -7.03 4.06
N LEU A 28 -5.70 -6.99 3.77
CA LEU A 28 -4.95 -8.20 3.44
C LEU A 28 -4.83 -9.13 4.64
N MET A 29 -4.56 -8.58 5.82
CA MET A 29 -4.44 -9.39 7.02
C MET A 29 -5.78 -9.99 7.44
N ASP A 30 -6.87 -9.32 7.11
CA ASP A 30 -8.22 -9.79 7.36
C ASP A 30 -8.62 -10.93 6.41
N CYS A 31 -8.26 -10.77 5.12
CA CYS A 31 -8.65 -11.72 4.08
C CYS A 31 -7.75 -12.95 4.03
N ILE A 32 -6.50 -12.84 4.49
CA ILE A 32 -5.53 -13.92 4.41
C ILE A 32 -4.96 -14.18 5.81
N PRO A 33 -5.65 -15.02 6.61
CA PRO A 33 -5.28 -15.20 8.03
C PRO A 33 -3.90 -15.82 8.24
N THR A 34 -3.31 -16.42 7.21
CA THR A 34 -1.98 -17.01 7.31
C THR A 34 -0.85 -16.00 7.17
N ILE A 35 -1.16 -14.76 6.79
CA ILE A 35 -0.14 -13.72 6.71
C ILE A 35 0.21 -13.23 8.10
N ALA A 36 1.49 -13.35 8.47
CA ALA A 36 1.96 -12.89 9.77
C ALA A 36 2.18 -11.37 9.77
N ASP A 37 2.62 -10.81 8.64
CA ASP A 37 2.87 -9.38 8.52
C ASP A 37 2.91 -8.96 7.06
N VAL A 38 2.61 -7.68 6.80
CA VAL A 38 2.62 -7.10 5.46
C VAL A 38 3.42 -5.80 5.51
N LEU A 39 4.39 -5.68 4.64
CA LEU A 39 5.14 -4.44 4.44
C LEU A 39 4.70 -3.80 3.14
N ILE A 40 4.23 -2.56 3.21
CA ILE A 40 3.69 -1.87 2.03
C ILE A 40 4.53 -0.64 1.73
N HIS A 41 5.00 -0.56 0.49
CA HIS A 41 5.71 0.59 -0.03
C HIS A 41 4.77 1.36 -0.95
N ILE A 42 4.50 2.61 -0.62
CA ILE A 42 3.70 3.49 -1.46
C ILE A 42 4.63 4.26 -2.39
N GLU A 43 4.36 4.19 -3.68
CA GLU A 43 5.18 4.81 -4.70
C GLU A 43 4.33 5.66 -5.63
N PRO A 44 4.86 6.76 -6.15
CA PRO A 44 4.10 7.54 -7.13
C PRO A 44 3.96 6.78 -8.43
N ALA A 45 2.79 6.84 -9.02
CA ALA A 45 2.56 6.21 -10.31
C ALA A 45 3.44 6.86 -11.36
N ARG A 46 3.98 6.05 -12.27
CA ARG A 46 4.81 6.55 -13.36
C ARG A 46 3.94 7.22 -14.42
N ASN A 47 4.40 8.37 -14.86
CA ASN A 47 3.88 8.95 -16.08
C ASN A 47 4.56 8.26 -17.26
N SER A 48 3.76 7.75 -18.17
CA SER A 48 4.26 7.01 -19.33
C SER A 48 4.46 7.88 -20.55
N ASN A 49 4.72 9.12 -20.37
CA ASN A 49 4.94 10.04 -21.48
C ASN A 49 6.31 9.87 -22.08
#